data_c9cdbb5d3fe8aaa3c8560470c62f45c5
#
_entry.id   c9cdbb5d3fe8aaa3c8560470c62f45c5
#
_cell.length_a   1.000
_cell.length_b   1.000
_cell.length_c   1.000
_cell.angle_alpha   90.00
_cell.angle_beta   90.00
_cell.angle_gamma   90.00
#
_symmetry.space_group_name_H-M   'P 1'
#
loop_
_entity.id
_entity.type
_entity.pdbx_description
1 polymer ?
#
loop_
_entity_poly.entity_id
_entity_poly.type
_entity_poly.pdbx_seq_one_letter_code
_entity_poly.pdbx_strand_id
1 'polypeptide(L)'
;PFQNTIPHSWHLQFRIGYSDRPATYYGIGNEGNTPIGLLREGTPYTLQRGYATIQTPITVSRRWAVGPMADFIYANYEIERNKYRIMNIGVGAVALYDTRDITFYPTRGIFFKTTAQVYTTKPQTDTHLTVSLSADLRQYIPLPHDIVVAWQLKSQCFISQHSISDITIYPLLPRLGGQDGLRGIHSDMFRDDMMMALQAELRIPIWSIFRATIFAGVGDVYDLHNWHWEVPKVGYGIGLRAAINKAKVNIRFDIARSNVDPRWNTINAYSFYLTATEAF
;
A
#
# COMPACT_ATOMS: atom_id res chain seq x y z
N PRO A 1 -16.61 7.94 7.65
CA PRO A 1 -17.06 7.50 8.98
C PRO A 1 -18.49 7.02 8.95
N PHE A 2 -18.80 5.96 9.72
CA PHE A 2 -20.14 5.37 9.79
C PHE A 2 -21.08 6.11 10.78
N GLN A 3 -20.66 7.26 11.30
CA GLN A 3 -21.37 7.98 12.38
C GLN A 3 -22.82 8.35 12.03
N ASN A 4 -23.13 8.51 10.74
CA ASN A 4 -24.47 8.85 10.24
C ASN A 4 -25.14 7.71 9.44
N THR A 5 -24.58 6.50 9.47
CA THR A 5 -25.17 5.37 8.75
C THR A 5 -26.22 4.66 9.61
N ILE A 6 -27.30 4.25 8.98
CA ILE A 6 -28.34 3.44 9.59
C ILE A 6 -27.72 2.07 9.95
N PRO A 7 -27.93 1.53 11.18
CA PRO A 7 -27.51 0.18 11.51
C PRO A 7 -28.07 -0.82 10.48
N HIS A 8 -27.26 -1.84 10.14
CA HIS A 8 -27.55 -2.85 9.12
C HIS A 8 -27.62 -2.31 7.67
N SER A 9 -27.20 -1.07 7.42
CA SER A 9 -27.00 -0.62 6.04
C SER A 9 -25.81 -1.34 5.42
N TRP A 10 -25.93 -1.72 4.17
CA TRP A 10 -24.87 -2.34 3.41
C TRP A 10 -24.35 -1.39 2.33
N HIS A 11 -23.05 -1.44 2.09
CA HIS A 11 -22.36 -0.57 1.17
C HIS A 11 -21.72 -1.40 0.08
N LEU A 12 -22.25 -1.33 -1.14
CA LEU A 12 -21.61 -1.96 -2.28
C LEU A 12 -20.43 -1.10 -2.75
N GLN A 13 -19.24 -1.67 -2.73
CA GLN A 13 -18.05 -1.05 -3.32
C GLN A 13 -17.54 -1.96 -4.44
N PHE A 14 -17.51 -1.40 -5.63
CA PHE A 14 -17.02 -2.08 -6.81
C PHE A 14 -15.83 -1.30 -7.37
N ARG A 15 -14.77 -2.01 -7.70
CA ARG A 15 -13.57 -1.44 -8.35
C ARG A 15 -13.18 -2.33 -9.50
N ILE A 16 -13.01 -1.73 -10.67
CA ILE A 16 -12.46 -2.39 -11.84
C ILE A 16 -11.36 -1.52 -12.42
N GLY A 17 -10.33 -2.14 -12.95
CA GLY A 17 -9.27 -1.40 -13.62
C GLY A 17 -8.45 -2.28 -14.54
N TYR A 18 -7.83 -1.61 -15.50
CA TYR A 18 -6.83 -2.18 -16.38
C TYR A 18 -5.63 -1.25 -16.42
N SER A 19 -4.46 -1.81 -16.45
CA SER A 19 -3.21 -1.06 -16.63
C SER A 19 -2.28 -1.83 -17.57
N ASP A 20 -1.67 -1.10 -18.49
CA ASP A 20 -0.57 -1.56 -19.33
C ASP A 20 0.56 -0.55 -19.13
N ARG A 21 1.61 -0.96 -18.44
CA ARG A 21 2.67 -0.05 -18.04
C ARG A 21 4.04 -0.71 -17.98
N PRO A 22 5.10 0.08 -18.23
CA PRO A 22 6.45 -0.36 -17.90
C PRO A 22 6.56 -0.55 -16.38
N ALA A 23 7.27 -1.59 -15.99
CA ALA A 23 7.61 -1.93 -14.62
C ALA A 23 9.05 -2.42 -14.58
N THR A 24 9.60 -2.56 -13.39
CA THR A 24 10.97 -3.03 -13.19
C THR A 24 10.96 -4.19 -12.21
N TYR A 25 11.57 -5.28 -12.59
CA TYR A 25 11.77 -6.44 -11.74
C TYR A 25 13.10 -6.31 -10.99
N TYR A 26 13.04 -6.28 -9.68
CA TYR A 26 14.20 -6.16 -8.81
C TYR A 26 14.53 -7.45 -8.05
N GLY A 27 13.88 -8.57 -8.36
CA GLY A 27 13.96 -9.81 -7.58
C GLY A 27 12.94 -9.85 -6.45
N ILE A 28 12.93 -10.92 -5.71
CA ILE A 28 12.07 -11.17 -4.55
C ILE A 28 12.91 -11.01 -3.29
N GLY A 29 12.28 -10.56 -2.21
CA GLY A 29 12.91 -10.41 -0.91
C GLY A 29 13.87 -9.24 -0.79
N ASN A 30 14.64 -9.29 0.28
CA ASN A 30 15.73 -8.37 0.59
C ASN A 30 17.05 -8.80 -0.05
N GLU A 31 17.20 -10.08 -0.35
CA GLU A 31 18.44 -10.70 -0.82
C GLU A 31 18.85 -10.35 -2.25
N GLY A 32 18.22 -9.42 -2.89
CA GLY A 32 18.65 -9.00 -4.22
C GLY A 32 20.08 -8.46 -4.24
N ASN A 33 21.02 -9.20 -3.74
CA ASN A 33 22.49 -9.09 -3.85
C ASN A 33 23.10 -7.69 -3.65
N THR A 34 22.35 -6.74 -3.10
CA THR A 34 22.86 -5.38 -2.99
C THR A 34 22.78 -4.94 -1.54
N PRO A 35 23.91 -4.69 -0.86
CA PRO A 35 23.94 -4.08 0.46
C PRO A 35 23.12 -2.79 0.48
N ILE A 36 22.52 -2.46 1.62
CA ILE A 36 21.87 -1.16 1.81
C ILE A 36 22.87 -0.06 1.47
N GLY A 37 22.45 0.86 0.61
CA GLY A 37 23.34 1.91 0.11
C GLY A 37 23.88 1.69 -1.30
N LEU A 38 23.59 0.56 -1.94
CA LEU A 38 23.82 0.33 -3.36
C LEU A 38 22.48 0.24 -4.09
N LEU A 39 22.42 0.82 -5.30
CA LEU A 39 21.23 0.70 -6.13
C LEU A 39 21.06 -0.72 -6.62
N ARG A 40 19.87 -1.24 -6.44
CA ARG A 40 19.45 -2.48 -7.09
C ARG A 40 19.28 -2.21 -8.59
N GLU A 41 20.04 -2.91 -9.42
CA GLU A 41 19.76 -2.96 -10.84
C GLU A 41 18.50 -3.79 -11.07
N GLY A 42 17.56 -3.23 -11.83
CA GLY A 42 16.31 -3.89 -12.13
C GLY A 42 16.18 -4.19 -13.61
N THR A 43 15.55 -5.33 -13.92
CA THR A 43 15.23 -5.72 -15.29
C THR A 43 13.91 -5.06 -15.71
N PRO A 44 13.90 -4.21 -16.75
CA PRO A 44 12.67 -3.61 -17.23
C PRO A 44 11.74 -4.67 -17.87
N TYR A 45 10.45 -4.55 -17.61
CA TYR A 45 9.43 -5.40 -18.22
C TYR A 45 8.13 -4.64 -18.42
N THR A 46 7.21 -5.19 -19.24
CA THR A 46 5.86 -4.65 -19.41
C THR A 46 4.88 -5.50 -18.62
N LEU A 47 4.06 -4.83 -17.79
CA LEU A 47 3.02 -5.45 -16.99
C LEU A 47 1.64 -5.02 -17.49
N GLN A 48 0.90 -5.97 -18.04
CA GLN A 48 -0.53 -5.86 -18.34
C GLN A 48 -1.31 -6.47 -17.18
N ARG A 49 -2.14 -5.68 -16.50
CA ARG A 49 -2.90 -6.13 -15.34
C ARG A 49 -4.34 -5.67 -15.43
N GLY A 50 -5.27 -6.62 -15.39
CA GLY A 50 -6.68 -6.38 -15.16
C GLY A 50 -7.07 -6.80 -13.75
N TYR A 51 -7.96 -6.06 -13.12
CA TYR A 51 -8.50 -6.44 -11.81
C TYR A 51 -9.94 -6.01 -11.63
N ALA A 52 -10.68 -6.78 -10.86
CA ALA A 52 -12.02 -6.46 -10.40
C ALA A 52 -12.14 -6.84 -8.92
N THR A 53 -12.63 -5.93 -8.11
CA THR A 53 -12.88 -6.15 -6.68
C THR A 53 -14.31 -5.78 -6.37
N ILE A 54 -15.02 -6.62 -5.66
CA ILE A 54 -16.32 -6.34 -5.09
C ILE A 54 -16.27 -6.60 -3.59
N GLN A 55 -16.79 -5.66 -2.79
CA GLN A 55 -16.94 -5.83 -1.36
C GLN A 55 -18.25 -5.20 -0.89
N THR A 56 -18.90 -5.86 0.06
CA THR A 56 -20.20 -5.43 0.60
C THR A 56 -20.16 -5.38 2.11
N PRO A 57 -19.41 -4.45 2.73
CA PRO A 57 -19.42 -4.30 4.17
C PRO A 57 -20.80 -3.85 4.67
N ILE A 58 -21.30 -4.55 5.66
CA ILE A 58 -22.56 -4.29 6.36
C ILE A 58 -22.23 -3.58 7.66
N THR A 59 -22.87 -2.48 7.94
CA THR A 59 -22.70 -1.73 9.18
C THR A 59 -23.33 -2.47 10.35
N VAL A 60 -22.51 -3.11 11.18
CA VAL A 60 -22.96 -3.84 12.37
C VAL A 60 -23.09 -2.94 13.60
N SER A 61 -22.40 -1.81 13.62
CA SER A 61 -22.51 -0.78 14.64
C SER A 61 -22.12 0.59 14.07
N ARG A 62 -22.25 1.65 14.88
CA ARG A 62 -21.84 3.02 14.47
C ARG A 62 -20.36 3.15 14.07
N ARG A 63 -19.53 2.18 14.40
CA ARG A 63 -18.08 2.23 14.18
C ARG A 63 -17.55 1.04 13.38
N TRP A 64 -18.32 -0.03 13.28
CA TRP A 64 -17.90 -1.29 12.65
C TRP A 64 -18.75 -1.63 11.44
N ALA A 65 -18.08 -2.05 10.38
CA ALA A 65 -18.71 -2.72 9.25
C ALA A 65 -17.89 -3.97 8.88
N VAL A 66 -18.60 -5.05 8.57
CA VAL A 66 -18.01 -6.35 8.22
C VAL A 66 -18.78 -6.92 7.04
N GLY A 67 -18.10 -7.55 6.09
CA GLY A 67 -18.81 -8.16 4.98
C GLY A 67 -17.94 -9.01 4.07
N PRO A 68 -18.56 -9.70 3.12
CA PRO A 68 -17.84 -10.48 2.13
C PRO A 68 -17.13 -9.60 1.11
N MET A 69 -16.10 -10.18 0.52
CA MET A 69 -15.40 -9.60 -0.62
C MET A 69 -14.97 -10.67 -1.61
N ALA A 70 -14.83 -10.28 -2.87
CA ALA A 70 -14.28 -11.11 -3.91
C ALA A 70 -13.39 -10.28 -4.83
N ASP A 71 -12.30 -10.90 -5.29
CA ASP A 71 -11.33 -10.29 -6.19
C ASP A 71 -11.06 -11.19 -7.39
N PHE A 72 -10.85 -10.55 -8.52
CA PHE A 72 -10.29 -11.14 -9.70
C PHE A 72 -9.07 -10.33 -10.13
N ILE A 73 -7.95 -10.99 -10.38
CA ILE A 73 -6.73 -10.39 -10.91
C ILE A 73 -6.23 -11.24 -12.07
N TYR A 74 -6.00 -10.58 -13.19
CA TYR A 74 -5.31 -11.15 -14.34
C TYR A 74 -4.05 -10.33 -14.59
N ALA A 75 -2.91 -10.98 -14.74
CA ALA A 75 -1.67 -10.32 -15.14
C ALA A 75 -0.96 -11.11 -16.23
N ASN A 76 -0.42 -10.38 -17.21
CA ASN A 76 0.42 -10.89 -18.29
C ASN A 76 1.68 -10.03 -18.35
N TYR A 77 2.84 -10.64 -18.33
CA TYR A 77 4.11 -9.93 -18.32
C TYR A 77 5.23 -10.76 -18.92
N GLU A 78 6.28 -10.07 -19.37
CA GLU A 78 7.45 -10.71 -19.99
C GLU A 78 8.70 -10.19 -19.30
N ILE A 79 9.46 -11.08 -18.66
CA ILE A 79 10.73 -10.79 -18.01
C ILE A 79 11.80 -11.69 -18.66
N GLU A 80 12.91 -11.10 -19.12
CA GLU A 80 14.04 -11.81 -19.73
C GLU A 80 13.60 -12.75 -20.89
N ARG A 81 12.68 -12.29 -21.75
CA ARG A 81 12.10 -13.04 -22.87
C ARG A 81 11.18 -14.21 -22.47
N ASN A 82 10.97 -14.44 -21.18
CA ASN A 82 10.01 -15.41 -20.70
C ASN A 82 8.66 -14.74 -20.47
N LYS A 83 7.61 -15.34 -21.02
CA LYS A 83 6.24 -14.86 -20.89
C LYS A 83 5.53 -15.55 -19.73
N TYR A 84 4.96 -14.75 -18.86
CA TYR A 84 4.23 -15.22 -17.67
C TYR A 84 2.79 -14.74 -17.73
N ARG A 85 1.89 -15.60 -17.33
CA ARG A 85 0.47 -15.30 -17.19
C ARG A 85 -0.03 -15.84 -15.86
N ILE A 86 -0.76 -15.02 -15.15
CA ILE A 86 -1.37 -15.41 -13.89
C ILE A 86 -2.83 -15.00 -13.85
N MET A 87 -3.67 -15.86 -13.33
CA MET A 87 -5.07 -15.60 -13.00
C MET A 87 -5.28 -15.92 -11.52
N ASN A 88 -5.84 -14.95 -10.80
CA ASN A 88 -6.07 -15.06 -9.36
C ASN A 88 -7.53 -14.72 -9.07
N ILE A 89 -8.25 -15.66 -8.48
CA ILE A 89 -9.64 -15.49 -8.06
C ILE A 89 -9.70 -15.70 -6.57
N GLY A 90 -10.19 -14.70 -5.85
CA GLY A 90 -10.22 -14.70 -4.39
C GLY A 90 -11.60 -14.42 -3.83
N VAL A 91 -11.89 -15.06 -2.71
CA VAL A 91 -13.06 -14.77 -1.88
C VAL A 91 -12.64 -14.62 -0.43
N GLY A 92 -13.35 -13.80 0.31
CA GLY A 92 -12.98 -13.55 1.70
C GLY A 92 -13.87 -12.56 2.39
N ALA A 93 -13.36 -11.94 3.41
CA ALA A 93 -14.05 -10.97 4.24
C ALA A 93 -13.23 -9.72 4.47
N VAL A 94 -13.94 -8.62 4.66
CA VAL A 94 -13.40 -7.32 5.06
C VAL A 94 -14.03 -6.89 6.38
N ALA A 95 -13.23 -6.36 7.29
CA ALA A 95 -13.68 -5.67 8.48
C ALA A 95 -13.11 -4.26 8.52
N LEU A 96 -13.98 -3.32 8.90
CA LEU A 96 -13.67 -1.89 8.94
C LEU A 96 -14.09 -1.34 10.31
N TYR A 97 -13.20 -0.56 10.92
CA TYR A 97 -13.48 0.27 12.08
C TYR A 97 -13.12 1.71 11.76
N ASP A 98 -14.06 2.64 11.91
CA ASP A 98 -13.84 4.03 11.52
C ASP A 98 -14.49 5.00 12.51
N THR A 99 -13.64 5.78 13.17
CA THR A 99 -14.05 6.85 14.10
C THR A 99 -13.52 8.21 13.66
N ARG A 100 -13.00 8.31 12.43
CA ARG A 100 -12.46 9.58 11.92
C ARG A 100 -13.56 10.64 11.84
N ASP A 101 -13.18 11.87 12.08
CA ASP A 101 -14.06 13.04 11.94
C ASP A 101 -14.42 13.31 10.46
N ILE A 102 -13.44 13.25 9.57
CA ILE A 102 -13.58 13.54 8.14
C ILE A 102 -12.85 12.45 7.35
N THR A 103 -13.44 11.98 6.24
CA THR A 103 -12.86 10.89 5.44
C THR A 103 -11.61 11.31 4.67
N PHE A 104 -11.64 12.50 4.04
CA PHE A 104 -10.58 12.92 3.11
C PHE A 104 -9.44 13.70 3.77
N TYR A 105 -9.68 14.28 4.93
CA TYR A 105 -8.65 14.96 5.74
C TYR A 105 -8.95 14.78 7.21
N PRO A 106 -8.71 13.60 7.74
CA PRO A 106 -8.97 13.35 9.15
C PRO A 106 -8.00 14.14 10.04
N THR A 107 -8.59 14.75 11.08
CA THR A 107 -7.83 15.47 12.10
C THR A 107 -7.80 14.72 13.43
N ARG A 108 -8.75 13.82 13.64
CA ARG A 108 -8.85 12.97 14.85
C ARG A 108 -9.54 11.65 14.56
N GLY A 109 -9.25 10.65 15.39
CA GLY A 109 -9.90 9.35 15.35
C GLY A 109 -8.99 8.25 14.83
N ILE A 110 -9.58 7.07 14.65
CA ILE A 110 -8.90 5.84 14.25
C ILE A 110 -9.62 5.26 13.03
N PHE A 111 -8.85 4.76 12.10
CA PHE A 111 -9.31 3.92 11.02
C PHE A 111 -8.56 2.59 11.06
N PHE A 112 -9.27 1.50 11.02
CA PHE A 112 -8.70 0.17 10.89
C PHE A 112 -9.45 -0.60 9.82
N LYS A 113 -8.71 -1.15 8.87
CA LYS A 113 -9.21 -2.06 7.84
C LYS A 113 -8.41 -3.34 7.87
N THR A 114 -9.07 -4.47 7.90
CA THR A 114 -8.44 -5.78 7.71
C THR A 114 -9.20 -6.58 6.67
N THR A 115 -8.45 -7.37 5.89
CA THR A 115 -9.03 -8.33 4.93
C THR A 115 -8.38 -9.68 5.11
N ALA A 116 -9.19 -10.72 4.96
CA ALA A 116 -8.72 -12.10 4.89
C ALA A 116 -9.36 -12.78 3.69
N GLN A 117 -8.55 -13.30 2.79
CA GLN A 117 -9.00 -13.86 1.53
C GLN A 117 -8.27 -15.15 1.22
N VAL A 118 -8.98 -16.07 0.61
CA VAL A 118 -8.42 -17.31 0.03
C VAL A 118 -8.51 -17.17 -1.48
N TYR A 119 -7.41 -17.40 -2.15
CA TYR A 119 -7.29 -17.30 -3.59
C TYR A 119 -6.99 -18.65 -4.21
N THR A 120 -7.62 -18.92 -5.35
CA THR A 120 -7.17 -19.89 -6.33
C THR A 120 -6.26 -19.17 -7.30
N THR A 121 -4.96 -19.37 -7.17
CA THR A 121 -3.94 -18.75 -8.01
C THR A 121 -3.50 -19.73 -9.08
N LYS A 122 -3.63 -19.34 -10.34
CA LYS A 122 -3.25 -20.17 -11.48
C LYS A 122 -2.12 -19.50 -12.27
N PRO A 123 -0.85 -19.76 -11.91
CA PRO A 123 0.29 -19.41 -12.75
C PRO A 123 0.39 -20.44 -13.89
N GLN A 124 0.28 -20.01 -15.14
CA GLN A 124 0.39 -20.83 -16.35
C GLN A 124 -0.40 -22.16 -16.31
N THR A 125 0.17 -23.23 -15.77
CA THR A 125 -0.39 -24.60 -15.82
C THR A 125 -0.92 -25.11 -14.50
N ASP A 126 -0.29 -24.74 -13.38
CA ASP A 126 -0.62 -25.28 -12.07
C ASP A 126 -1.57 -24.38 -11.30
N THR A 127 -2.34 -24.96 -10.40
CA THR A 127 -3.28 -24.23 -9.56
C THR A 127 -2.88 -24.39 -8.11
N HIS A 128 -2.67 -23.25 -7.43
CA HIS A 128 -2.28 -23.20 -6.02
C HIS A 128 -3.36 -22.50 -5.20
N LEU A 129 -3.52 -22.96 -3.97
CA LEU A 129 -4.30 -22.25 -2.97
C LEU A 129 -3.38 -21.30 -2.22
N THR A 130 -3.77 -20.01 -2.14
CA THR A 130 -3.03 -19.00 -1.42
C THR A 130 -3.94 -18.24 -0.47
N VAL A 131 -3.41 -17.76 0.64
CA VAL A 131 -4.12 -16.94 1.63
C VAL A 131 -3.51 -15.55 1.65
N SER A 132 -4.32 -14.52 1.49
CA SER A 132 -3.90 -13.14 1.63
C SER A 132 -4.53 -12.51 2.86
N LEU A 133 -3.70 -11.95 3.71
CA LEU A 133 -4.10 -11.17 4.88
C LEU A 133 -3.61 -9.75 4.72
N SER A 134 -4.42 -8.77 5.08
CA SER A 134 -3.97 -7.38 5.14
C SER A 134 -4.50 -6.67 6.38
N ALA A 135 -3.73 -5.72 6.89
CA ALA A 135 -4.13 -4.83 7.96
C ALA A 135 -3.62 -3.41 7.66
N ASP A 136 -4.47 -2.42 7.88
CA ASP A 136 -4.19 -0.99 7.72
C ASP A 136 -4.79 -0.26 8.92
N LEU A 137 -3.94 0.13 9.85
CA LEU A 137 -4.30 0.86 11.07
C LEU A 137 -3.77 2.28 10.97
N ARG A 138 -4.65 3.27 11.16
CA ARG A 138 -4.33 4.69 11.09
C ARG A 138 -4.89 5.40 12.31
N GLN A 139 -4.12 6.31 12.88
CA GLN A 139 -4.59 7.17 13.96
C GLN A 139 -4.24 8.62 13.69
N TYR A 140 -5.13 9.51 14.08
CA TYR A 140 -5.01 10.95 13.92
C TYR A 140 -5.21 11.61 15.28
N ILE A 141 -4.25 12.39 15.70
CA ILE A 141 -4.17 13.02 17.03
C ILE A 141 -4.10 14.53 16.82
N PRO A 142 -5.14 15.28 17.18
CA PRO A 142 -5.10 16.73 17.14
C PRO A 142 -4.19 17.27 18.23
N LEU A 143 -3.36 18.25 17.88
CA LEU A 143 -2.55 19.04 18.77
C LEU A 143 -3.03 20.51 18.75
N PRO A 144 -2.58 21.36 19.70
CA PRO A 144 -2.85 22.79 19.66
C PRO A 144 -2.46 23.43 18.32
N HIS A 145 -3.11 24.55 17.97
CA HIS A 145 -2.87 25.31 16.73
C HIS A 145 -3.21 24.55 15.43
N ASP A 146 -4.22 23.68 15.48
CA ASP A 146 -4.67 22.87 14.33
C ASP A 146 -3.59 21.94 13.72
N ILE A 147 -2.55 21.66 14.48
CA ILE A 147 -1.52 20.69 14.14
C ILE A 147 -2.11 19.29 14.31
N VAL A 148 -1.78 18.36 13.42
CA VAL A 148 -2.21 16.97 13.50
C VAL A 148 -1.01 16.05 13.38
N VAL A 149 -0.88 15.13 14.33
CA VAL A 149 0.00 13.96 14.20
C VAL A 149 -0.83 12.83 13.63
N ALA A 150 -0.40 12.29 12.50
CA ALA A 150 -1.02 11.12 11.90
C ALA A 150 0.01 10.00 11.78
N TRP A 151 -0.41 8.75 12.00
CA TRP A 151 0.45 7.59 11.75
C TRP A 151 -0.36 6.45 11.17
N GLN A 152 0.33 5.59 10.42
CA GLN A 152 -0.21 4.40 9.77
C GLN A 152 0.73 3.22 10.01
N LEU A 153 0.16 2.09 10.45
CA LEU A 153 0.79 0.78 10.39
C LEU A 153 0.07 -0.03 9.32
N LYS A 154 0.80 -0.45 8.30
CA LYS A 154 0.29 -1.27 7.21
C LYS A 154 1.06 -2.58 7.15
N SER A 155 0.33 -3.68 7.02
CA SER A 155 0.89 -5.02 6.83
C SER A 155 0.10 -5.75 5.75
N GLN A 156 0.80 -6.54 4.96
CA GLN A 156 0.23 -7.48 4.00
C GLN A 156 1.02 -8.77 4.06
N CYS A 157 0.31 -9.89 3.96
CA CYS A 157 0.88 -11.21 3.97
C CYS A 157 0.22 -12.04 2.86
N PHE A 158 1.02 -12.81 2.14
CA PHE A 158 0.58 -13.67 1.05
C PHE A 158 1.19 -15.06 1.27
N ILE A 159 0.41 -15.98 1.81
CA ILE A 159 0.84 -17.31 2.22
C ILE A 159 0.48 -18.31 1.14
N SER A 160 1.46 -18.97 0.57
CA SER A 160 1.30 -20.06 -0.41
C SER A 160 1.77 -21.39 0.18
N GLN A 161 1.24 -22.49 -0.37
CA GLN A 161 1.67 -23.85 0.01
C GLN A 161 3.09 -24.20 -0.46
N HIS A 162 3.60 -23.48 -1.46
CA HIS A 162 4.95 -23.65 -1.99
C HIS A 162 5.76 -22.39 -1.76
N SER A 163 7.07 -22.56 -1.66
CA SER A 163 8.01 -21.43 -1.55
C SER A 163 7.76 -20.43 -2.70
N ILE A 164 7.53 -19.17 -2.35
CA ILE A 164 7.09 -18.11 -3.27
C ILE A 164 8.27 -17.52 -4.07
N SER A 165 9.44 -18.07 -4.01
CA SER A 165 10.58 -17.63 -4.84
C SER A 165 10.30 -17.71 -6.36
N ASP A 166 9.03 -17.90 -6.73
CA ASP A 166 8.62 -18.06 -8.11
C ASP A 166 8.25 -16.71 -8.74
N ILE A 167 9.03 -16.33 -9.73
CA ILE A 167 8.78 -15.15 -10.58
C ILE A 167 7.36 -15.14 -11.16
N THR A 168 6.72 -16.30 -11.29
CA THR A 168 5.37 -16.43 -11.86
C THR A 168 4.27 -15.75 -11.06
N ILE A 169 4.47 -15.50 -9.76
CA ILE A 169 3.50 -14.82 -8.90
C ILE A 169 3.96 -13.43 -8.44
N TYR A 170 5.12 -12.98 -8.90
CA TYR A 170 5.73 -11.71 -8.50
C TYR A 170 4.76 -10.52 -8.46
N PRO A 171 3.84 -10.29 -9.44
CA PRO A 171 2.92 -9.15 -9.41
C PRO A 171 1.88 -9.21 -8.27
N LEU A 172 1.68 -10.36 -7.63
CA LEU A 172 0.73 -10.55 -6.53
C LEU A 172 1.38 -10.32 -5.16
N LEU A 173 2.70 -10.45 -5.06
CA LEU A 173 3.41 -10.32 -3.79
C LEU A 173 3.22 -8.94 -3.15
N PRO A 174 3.10 -8.88 -1.82
CA PRO A 174 3.16 -7.64 -1.05
C PRO A 174 4.36 -6.77 -1.44
N ARG A 175 4.15 -5.46 -1.51
CA ARG A 175 5.20 -4.49 -1.89
C ARG A 175 5.34 -3.40 -0.84
N LEU A 176 6.57 -3.01 -0.55
CA LEU A 176 6.87 -2.02 0.48
C LEU A 176 6.72 -0.59 -0.02
N GLY A 177 7.26 -0.25 -1.17
CA GLY A 177 7.42 1.13 -1.62
C GLY A 177 6.20 1.76 -2.29
N GLY A 178 6.36 3.01 -2.69
CA GLY A 178 5.36 3.81 -3.40
C GLY A 178 4.54 4.72 -2.49
N GLN A 179 3.62 5.46 -3.12
CA GLN A 179 2.79 6.44 -2.40
C GLN A 179 1.83 5.82 -1.37
N ASP A 180 1.41 4.57 -1.59
CA ASP A 180 0.50 3.81 -0.72
C ASP A 180 1.24 2.86 0.24
N GLY A 181 2.56 2.79 0.11
CA GLY A 181 3.47 2.03 0.96
C GLY A 181 4.41 2.96 1.73
N LEU A 182 5.70 2.65 1.75
CA LEU A 182 6.72 3.50 2.36
C LEU A 182 7.21 4.54 1.35
N ARG A 183 6.88 5.80 1.57
CA ARG A 183 7.27 6.92 0.69
C ARG A 183 8.79 7.09 0.67
N GLY A 184 9.34 7.40 -0.50
CA GLY A 184 10.79 7.52 -0.75
C GLY A 184 11.43 6.26 -1.32
N ILE A 185 10.71 5.13 -1.30
CA ILE A 185 11.13 3.87 -1.90
C ILE A 185 10.32 3.63 -3.18
N HIS A 186 10.97 3.15 -4.23
CA HIS A 186 10.30 2.80 -5.48
C HIS A 186 9.31 1.65 -5.26
N SER A 187 8.12 1.74 -5.87
CA SER A 187 6.98 0.85 -5.57
C SER A 187 7.21 -0.63 -5.87
N ASP A 188 8.12 -0.93 -6.79
CA ASP A 188 8.38 -2.31 -7.21
C ASP A 188 9.72 -2.85 -6.70
N MET A 189 10.46 -2.07 -5.88
CA MET A 189 11.84 -2.40 -5.48
C MET A 189 11.92 -3.55 -4.45
N PHE A 190 10.99 -3.63 -3.51
CA PHE A 190 10.97 -4.66 -2.48
C PHE A 190 9.62 -5.36 -2.46
N ARG A 191 9.63 -6.67 -2.68
CA ARG A 191 8.47 -7.55 -2.65
C ARG A 191 8.83 -8.89 -2.03
N ASP A 192 7.95 -9.40 -1.18
CA ASP A 192 8.11 -10.70 -0.55
C ASP A 192 6.75 -11.20 -0.05
N ASP A 193 6.74 -12.37 0.62
CA ASP A 193 5.57 -12.99 1.24
C ASP A 193 4.84 -12.07 2.21
N MET A 194 5.58 -11.28 2.95
CA MET A 194 5.04 -10.33 3.92
C MET A 194 5.70 -8.96 3.76
N MET A 195 4.93 -7.93 4.00
CA MET A 195 5.39 -6.55 4.10
C MET A 195 4.83 -5.91 5.35
N MET A 196 5.67 -5.13 6.05
CA MET A 196 5.24 -4.24 7.14
C MET A 196 5.82 -2.85 6.93
N ALA A 197 5.02 -1.83 7.17
CA ALA A 197 5.44 -0.42 7.12
C ALA A 197 4.73 0.40 8.19
N LEU A 198 5.49 1.16 8.94
CA LEU A 198 5.04 2.18 9.88
C LEU A 198 5.44 3.55 9.34
N GLN A 199 4.50 4.45 9.17
CA GLN A 199 4.75 5.83 8.78
C GLN A 199 4.09 6.79 9.76
N ALA A 200 4.73 7.93 9.98
CA ALA A 200 4.16 9.04 10.75
C ALA A 200 4.35 10.35 9.98
N GLU A 201 3.40 11.27 10.15
CA GLU A 201 3.49 12.61 9.61
C GLU A 201 2.94 13.66 10.58
N LEU A 202 3.59 14.81 10.58
CA LEU A 202 3.15 16.00 11.25
C LEU A 202 2.57 16.96 10.21
N ARG A 203 1.28 17.32 10.37
CA ARG A 203 0.56 18.26 9.51
C ARG A 203 0.44 19.60 10.18
N ILE A 204 1.04 20.64 9.59
CA ILE A 204 1.16 21.97 10.18
C ILE A 204 0.41 22.96 9.28
N PRO A 205 -0.60 23.69 9.77
CA PRO A 205 -1.22 24.78 9.01
C PRO A 205 -0.20 25.89 8.77
N ILE A 206 -0.12 26.40 7.54
CA ILE A 206 0.77 27.51 7.19
C ILE A 206 -0.06 28.77 6.97
N TRP A 207 -1.02 28.69 6.04
CA TRP A 207 -1.84 29.84 5.65
C TRP A 207 -3.09 29.37 4.91
N SER A 208 -4.28 29.86 5.33
CA SER A 208 -5.57 29.61 4.67
C SER A 208 -5.81 28.12 4.37
N ILE A 209 -5.69 27.73 3.09
CA ILE A 209 -5.89 26.36 2.61
C ILE A 209 -4.61 25.52 2.59
N PHE A 210 -3.45 26.14 2.86
CA PHE A 210 -2.15 25.46 2.74
C PHE A 210 -1.67 24.89 4.08
N ARG A 211 -1.11 23.69 4.02
CA ARG A 211 -0.49 22.99 5.14
C ARG A 211 0.83 22.37 4.72
N ALA A 212 1.85 22.51 5.57
CA ALA A 212 3.10 21.76 5.45
C ALA A 212 2.95 20.39 6.09
N THR A 213 3.71 19.43 5.60
CA THR A 213 3.82 18.10 6.20
C THR A 213 5.29 17.70 6.26
N ILE A 214 5.69 17.15 7.40
CA ILE A 214 6.98 16.47 7.57
C ILE A 214 6.63 15.03 7.89
N PHE A 215 7.28 14.08 7.23
CA PHE A 215 7.00 12.67 7.45
C PHE A 215 8.24 11.81 7.45
N ALA A 216 8.15 10.71 8.17
CA ALA A 216 9.11 9.63 8.16
C ALA A 216 8.40 8.29 8.32
N GLY A 217 9.05 7.24 7.89
CA GLY A 217 8.54 5.88 8.04
C GLY A 217 9.66 4.85 7.95
N VAL A 218 9.34 3.67 8.44
CA VAL A 218 10.22 2.51 8.45
C VAL A 218 9.42 1.29 8.02
N GLY A 219 10.04 0.38 7.31
CA GLY A 219 9.40 -0.85 6.89
C GLY A 219 10.36 -1.84 6.29
N ASP A 220 9.86 -3.04 6.09
CA ASP A 220 10.60 -4.12 5.47
C ASP A 220 9.67 -5.14 4.81
N VAL A 221 10.27 -6.04 4.02
CA VAL A 221 9.65 -7.23 3.47
C VAL A 221 10.31 -8.48 4.06
N TYR A 222 9.55 -9.56 4.18
CA TYR A 222 9.99 -10.77 4.86
C TYR A 222 9.54 -12.00 4.11
N ASP A 223 10.46 -12.98 4.01
CA ASP A 223 10.15 -14.36 3.68
C ASP A 223 9.53 -15.04 4.92
N LEU A 224 8.34 -15.60 4.79
CA LEU A 224 7.66 -16.29 5.89
C LEU A 224 8.26 -17.67 6.22
N HIS A 225 8.98 -18.27 5.27
CA HIS A 225 9.61 -19.59 5.44
C HIS A 225 11.01 -19.48 6.03
N ASN A 226 11.69 -18.33 5.82
CA ASN A 226 13.04 -18.07 6.30
C ASN A 226 13.12 -16.68 6.94
N TRP A 227 12.41 -16.51 8.05
CA TRP A 227 12.33 -15.25 8.76
C TRP A 227 13.67 -14.86 9.37
N HIS A 228 14.17 -13.68 8.99
CA HIS A 228 15.33 -13.06 9.62
C HIS A 228 15.18 -11.54 9.61
N TRP A 229 15.85 -10.87 10.56
CA TRP A 229 15.87 -9.44 10.64
C TRP A 229 16.99 -8.87 9.79
N GLU A 230 16.64 -7.94 8.93
CA GLU A 230 17.60 -7.14 8.17
C GLU A 230 17.58 -5.68 8.59
N VAL A 231 18.43 -4.88 7.96
CA VAL A 231 18.43 -3.43 8.20
C VAL A 231 17.16 -2.83 7.58
N PRO A 232 16.30 -2.19 8.39
CA PRO A 232 15.03 -1.69 7.92
C PRO A 232 15.21 -0.55 6.90
N LYS A 233 14.30 -0.49 5.93
CA LYS A 233 14.23 0.59 4.96
C LYS A 233 13.54 1.77 5.61
N VAL A 234 14.16 2.95 5.52
CA VAL A 234 13.66 4.20 6.08
C VAL A 234 13.36 5.17 4.94
N GLY A 235 12.14 5.71 4.93
CA GLY A 235 11.74 6.77 4.01
C GLY A 235 11.38 8.04 4.79
N TYR A 236 11.73 9.21 4.29
CA TYR A 236 11.43 10.48 4.92
C TYR A 236 11.26 11.59 3.90
N GLY A 237 10.62 12.67 4.29
CA GLY A 237 10.40 13.78 3.38
C GLY A 237 9.55 14.89 3.93
N ILE A 238 9.24 15.81 3.05
CA ILE A 238 8.37 16.95 3.31
C ILE A 238 7.26 17.01 2.26
N GLY A 239 6.19 17.68 2.58
CA GLY A 239 5.09 17.83 1.64
C GLY A 239 4.29 19.09 1.85
N LEU A 240 3.52 19.43 0.83
CA LEU A 240 2.55 20.52 0.84
C LEU A 240 1.15 19.96 0.56
N ARG A 241 0.18 20.50 1.26
CA ARG A 241 -1.25 20.19 1.08
C ARG A 241 -2.00 21.46 0.76
N ALA A 242 -2.94 21.38 -0.19
CA ALA A 242 -3.86 22.47 -0.49
C ALA A 242 -5.30 21.95 -0.48
N ALA A 243 -6.12 22.46 0.43
CA ALA A 243 -7.54 22.09 0.53
C ALA A 243 -8.35 22.77 -0.58
N ILE A 244 -8.99 21.98 -1.47
CA ILE A 244 -9.65 22.51 -2.67
C ILE A 244 -11.11 22.89 -2.38
N ASN A 245 -11.78 22.17 -1.48
CA ASN A 245 -13.21 22.33 -1.27
C ASN A 245 -13.62 22.20 0.21
N LYS A 246 -14.93 22.44 0.48
CA LYS A 246 -15.52 22.33 1.82
C LYS A 246 -15.44 20.91 2.41
N ALA A 247 -15.35 19.87 1.58
CA ALA A 247 -15.13 18.49 2.00
C ALA A 247 -13.66 18.19 2.33
N LYS A 248 -12.80 19.22 2.25
CA LYS A 248 -11.36 19.14 2.54
C LYS A 248 -10.62 18.08 1.69
N VAL A 249 -11.03 17.93 0.43
CA VAL A 249 -10.22 17.20 -0.54
C VAL A 249 -8.95 17.99 -0.78
N ASN A 250 -7.81 17.34 -0.59
CA ASN A 250 -6.50 17.98 -0.72
C ASN A 250 -5.81 17.58 -2.02
N ILE A 251 -5.14 18.55 -2.65
CA ILE A 251 -3.98 18.25 -3.51
C ILE A 251 -2.78 18.10 -2.60
N ARG A 252 -2.08 17.00 -2.77
CA ARG A 252 -0.86 16.66 -2.05
C ARG A 252 0.32 16.68 -2.99
N PHE A 253 1.38 17.38 -2.59
CA PHE A 253 2.69 17.29 -3.22
C PHE A 253 3.72 16.88 -2.17
N ASP A 254 4.40 15.75 -2.36
CA ASP A 254 5.45 15.27 -1.47
C ASP A 254 6.76 15.11 -2.20
N ILE A 255 7.85 15.44 -1.51
CA ILE A 255 9.22 15.13 -1.89
C ILE A 255 9.76 14.19 -0.83
N ALA A 256 10.19 13.01 -1.24
CA ALA A 256 10.63 11.97 -0.33
C ALA A 256 11.97 11.38 -0.77
N ARG A 257 12.68 10.84 0.20
CA ARG A 257 13.93 10.12 0.04
C ARG A 257 13.95 8.89 0.94
N SER A 258 14.87 7.96 0.66
CA SER A 258 15.10 6.78 1.49
C SER A 258 16.58 6.54 1.74
N ASN A 259 16.88 5.65 2.73
CA ASN A 259 18.23 5.17 2.98
C ASN A 259 18.71 4.12 1.97
N VAL A 260 17.83 3.63 1.10
CA VAL A 260 18.13 2.60 0.10
C VAL A 260 18.82 3.17 -1.14
N ASP A 261 18.70 4.48 -1.39
CA ASP A 261 19.36 5.13 -2.53
C ASP A 261 20.51 6.01 -2.05
N PRO A 262 21.77 5.61 -2.34
CA PRO A 262 22.95 6.35 -1.88
C PRO A 262 23.25 7.62 -2.66
N ARG A 263 22.56 7.89 -3.74
CA ARG A 263 22.84 9.03 -4.65
C ARG A 263 22.38 10.36 -4.05
N TRP A 264 23.08 10.88 -3.09
CA TRP A 264 22.73 12.12 -2.37
C TRP A 264 22.63 13.37 -3.27
N ASN A 265 23.38 13.43 -4.37
CA ASN A 265 23.55 14.61 -5.20
C ASN A 265 22.79 14.56 -6.53
N THR A 266 21.92 13.57 -6.74
CA THR A 266 21.17 13.43 -7.98
C THR A 266 19.67 13.54 -7.73
N ILE A 267 18.94 14.17 -8.63
CA ILE A 267 17.49 14.30 -8.55
C ILE A 267 16.79 12.93 -8.56
N ASN A 268 17.41 11.93 -9.15
CA ASN A 268 16.89 10.57 -9.21
C ASN A 268 16.85 9.86 -7.84
N ALA A 269 17.54 10.39 -6.83
CA ALA A 269 17.48 9.90 -5.47
C ALA A 269 16.21 10.36 -4.72
N TYR A 270 15.44 11.26 -5.31
CA TYR A 270 14.20 11.78 -4.74
C TYR A 270 12.99 11.21 -5.44
N SER A 271 11.97 10.90 -4.68
CA SER A 271 10.65 10.52 -5.17
C SER A 271 9.68 11.69 -5.03
N PHE A 272 8.97 11.98 -6.11
CA PHE A 272 7.98 13.05 -6.16
C PHE A 272 6.58 12.44 -6.28
N TYR A 273 5.65 12.87 -5.43
CA TYR A 273 4.28 12.39 -5.44
C TYR A 273 3.32 13.57 -5.58
N LEU A 274 2.45 13.52 -6.58
CA LEU A 274 1.35 14.47 -6.75
C LEU A 274 0.03 13.69 -6.79
N THR A 275 -0.84 13.94 -5.84
CA THR A 275 -2.12 13.21 -5.73
C THR A 275 -3.24 14.12 -5.21
N ALA A 276 -4.48 13.71 -5.45
CA ALA A 276 -5.67 14.41 -4.97
C ALA A 276 -6.26 13.79 -3.69
N THR A 277 -5.45 13.06 -2.90
CA THR A 277 -5.87 12.43 -1.64
C THR A 277 -4.76 12.52 -0.61
N GLU A 278 -5.06 12.25 0.67
CA GLU A 278 -4.02 12.12 1.69
C GLU A 278 -3.18 10.84 1.53
N ALA A 279 -2.04 10.80 2.21
CA ALA A 279 -1.14 9.64 2.16
C ALA A 279 -1.78 8.43 2.85
N PHE A 280 -2.49 8.69 3.95
CA PHE A 280 -3.25 7.72 4.71
C PHE A 280 -4.30 8.41 5.58
#